data_0e46299711156c1b831e71c83919b2ec
#
_entry.id   0e46299711156c1b831e71c83919b2ec
#
_cell.length_a   1.000
_cell.length_b   1.000
_cell.length_c   1.000
_cell.angle_alpha   90.00
_cell.angle_beta   90.00
_cell.angle_gamma   90.00
#
_symmetry.space_group_name_H-M   'P 1'
#
loop_
_entity.id
_entity.type
_entity.pdbx_description
1 polymer ?
#
loop_
_entity_poly.entity_id
_entity_poly.type
_entity_poly.pdbx_seq_one_letter_code
_entity_poly.pdbx_strand_id
1 'polypeptide(L)'
;MNYYVYYKATPEQLPGLKKSIRTLLDVMEKQCGVRGRWMRRRDDPSTYMEVYEGVKDEAGFEALLEREGAKLGLQRKVERFISAETPA
;
A
#
# COMPACT_ATOMS: atom_id res chain seq x y z
N MET A 1 -7.78 -8.55 -8.03
CA MET A 1 -6.57 -7.75 -8.26
C MET A 1 -5.83 -7.53 -6.94
N ASN A 2 -4.53 -7.69 -6.96
CA ASN A 2 -3.70 -7.49 -5.77
C ASN A 2 -2.70 -6.39 -6.04
N TYR A 3 -2.45 -5.56 -5.03
CA TYR A 3 -1.54 -4.43 -5.13
C TYR A 3 -0.44 -4.55 -4.09
N TYR A 4 0.78 -4.34 -4.53
CA TYR A 4 1.96 -4.35 -3.66
C TYR A 4 2.67 -3.02 -3.87
N VAL A 5 2.75 -2.22 -2.80
CA VAL A 5 3.30 -0.87 -2.86
C VAL A 5 4.54 -0.82 -1.99
N TYR A 6 5.70 -0.59 -2.58
CA TYR A 6 6.92 -0.60 -1.80
C TYR A 6 7.73 0.68 -1.98
N TYR A 7 8.53 0.99 -0.96
CA TYR A 7 9.28 2.22 -0.88
C TYR A 7 10.34 2.11 0.20
N LYS A 8 11.26 3.08 0.20
CA LYS A 8 12.27 3.20 1.23
C LYS A 8 11.90 4.30 2.21
N ALA A 9 12.28 4.11 3.47
CA ALA A 9 12.10 5.11 4.51
C ALA A 9 13.30 5.11 5.44
N THR A 10 13.69 6.31 5.88
CA THR A 10 14.78 6.48 6.84
C THR A 10 14.27 6.35 8.27
N PRO A 11 15.16 6.06 9.25
CA PRO A 11 14.73 6.02 10.66
C PRO A 11 14.06 7.30 11.11
N GLU A 12 14.50 8.45 10.61
CA GLU A 12 13.92 9.74 10.98
C GLU A 12 12.48 9.90 10.50
N GLN A 13 12.14 9.25 9.38
CA GLN A 13 10.78 9.31 8.83
C GLN A 13 9.79 8.39 9.55
N LEU A 14 10.29 7.37 10.27
CA LEU A 14 9.45 6.30 10.79
C LEU A 14 8.33 6.75 11.75
N PRO A 15 8.57 7.63 12.73
CA PRO A 15 7.49 8.01 13.64
C PRO A 15 6.29 8.63 12.92
N GLY A 16 6.56 9.55 11.99
CA GLY A 16 5.51 10.17 11.19
C GLY A 16 4.89 9.20 10.20
N LEU A 17 5.72 8.35 9.59
CA LEU A 17 5.28 7.36 8.62
C LEU A 17 4.32 6.35 9.25
N LYS A 18 4.60 5.89 10.46
CA LYS A 18 3.71 4.96 11.17
C LYS A 18 2.31 5.53 11.31
N LYS A 19 2.20 6.79 11.69
CA LYS A 19 0.91 7.47 11.81
C LYS A 19 0.22 7.59 10.46
N SER A 20 0.94 8.03 9.45
CA SER A 20 0.39 8.24 8.11
C SER A 20 -0.07 6.93 7.48
N ILE A 21 0.69 5.84 7.67
CA ILE A 21 0.31 4.53 7.16
C ILE A 21 -0.95 4.01 7.85
N ARG A 22 -1.07 4.17 9.16
CA ARG A 22 -2.30 3.76 9.85
C ARG A 22 -3.51 4.49 9.31
N THR A 23 -3.38 5.79 9.07
CA THR A 23 -4.45 6.57 8.46
C THR A 23 -4.78 6.08 7.07
N LEU A 24 -3.76 5.83 6.24
CA LEU A 24 -3.96 5.33 4.89
C LEU A 24 -4.67 3.97 4.89
N LEU A 25 -4.18 3.02 5.68
CA LEU A 25 -4.79 1.70 5.75
C LEU A 25 -6.24 1.76 6.22
N ASP A 26 -6.53 2.64 7.19
CA ASP A 26 -7.87 2.83 7.71
C ASP A 26 -8.82 3.41 6.65
N VAL A 27 -8.37 4.41 5.91
CA VAL A 27 -9.14 5.01 4.82
C VAL A 27 -9.43 3.97 3.73
N MET A 28 -8.44 3.19 3.34
CA MET A 28 -8.61 2.16 2.31
C MET A 28 -9.63 1.11 2.76
N GLU A 29 -9.57 0.70 4.02
CA GLU A 29 -10.52 -0.27 4.55
C GLU A 29 -11.95 0.30 4.58
N LYS A 30 -12.10 1.52 5.07
CA LYS A 30 -13.43 2.14 5.21
C LYS A 30 -14.07 2.48 3.87
N GLN A 31 -13.30 2.95 2.91
CA GLN A 31 -13.84 3.42 1.64
C GLN A 31 -13.86 2.35 0.55
N CYS A 32 -12.92 1.40 0.58
CA CYS A 32 -12.83 0.37 -0.45
C CYS A 32 -13.08 -1.04 0.09
N GLY A 33 -13.21 -1.21 1.40
CA GLY A 33 -13.44 -2.51 2.01
C GLY A 33 -12.23 -3.44 1.92
N VAL A 34 -11.04 -2.90 1.71
CA VAL A 34 -9.82 -3.69 1.57
C VAL A 34 -8.90 -3.42 2.75
N ARG A 35 -8.64 -4.47 3.54
CA ARG A 35 -7.74 -4.37 4.68
C ARG A 35 -6.30 -4.56 4.21
N GLY A 36 -5.51 -3.48 4.23
CA GLY A 36 -4.11 -3.53 3.89
C GLY A 36 -3.23 -4.00 5.03
N ARG A 37 -2.05 -4.45 4.68
CA ARG A 37 -1.03 -4.83 5.66
C ARG A 37 0.23 -4.03 5.38
N TRP A 38 0.96 -3.70 6.43
CA TRP A 38 2.23 -2.97 6.31
C TRP A 38 3.36 -3.85 6.77
N MET A 39 4.34 -4.06 5.90
CA MET A 39 5.42 -5.01 6.12
C MET A 39 6.77 -4.34 5.89
N ARG A 40 7.78 -4.87 6.54
CA ARG A 40 9.16 -4.45 6.37
C ARG A 40 9.98 -5.63 5.85
N ARG A 41 10.90 -5.38 4.91
CA ARG A 41 11.75 -6.43 4.41
C ARG A 41 12.67 -6.94 5.53
N ARG A 42 12.79 -8.26 5.66
CA ARG A 42 13.59 -8.85 6.74
C ARG A 42 15.06 -8.42 6.68
N ASP A 43 15.64 -8.47 5.48
CA ASP A 43 17.09 -8.27 5.30
C ASP A 43 17.46 -6.84 4.91
N ASP A 44 16.48 -5.96 4.79
CA ASP A 44 16.71 -4.54 4.49
C ASP A 44 15.68 -3.72 5.29
N PRO A 45 16.06 -3.26 6.49
CA PRO A 45 15.11 -2.58 7.37
C PRO A 45 14.65 -1.22 6.87
N SER A 46 15.20 -0.72 5.78
CA SER A 46 14.75 0.54 5.19
C SER A 46 13.66 0.35 4.13
N THR A 47 13.35 -0.89 3.74
CA THR A 47 12.35 -1.19 2.71
C THR A 47 11.04 -1.65 3.33
N TYR A 48 9.96 -0.98 2.95
CA TYR A 48 8.60 -1.24 3.44
C TYR A 48 7.67 -1.58 2.30
N MET A 49 6.61 -2.31 2.61
CA MET A 49 5.61 -2.70 1.62
C MET A 49 4.21 -2.63 2.22
N GLU A 50 3.28 -2.08 1.46
CA GLU A 50 1.85 -2.20 1.73
C GLU A 50 1.31 -3.30 0.83
N VAL A 51 0.45 -4.14 1.37
CA VAL A 51 -0.14 -5.26 0.64
C VAL A 51 -1.65 -5.13 0.70
N TYR A 52 -2.29 -5.09 -0.48
CA TYR A 52 -3.75 -5.02 -0.60
C TYR A 52 -4.20 -6.13 -1.53
N GLU A 53 -4.92 -7.11 -1.00
CA GLU A 53 -5.34 -8.29 -1.77
C GLU A 53 -6.85 -8.36 -1.91
N GLY A 54 -7.30 -8.94 -3.02
CA GLY A 54 -8.72 -9.13 -3.27
C GLY A 54 -9.49 -7.86 -3.61
N VAL A 55 -8.84 -6.91 -4.26
CA VAL A 55 -9.47 -5.65 -4.65
C VAL A 55 -10.42 -5.92 -5.82
N LYS A 56 -11.68 -5.51 -5.68
CA LYS A 56 -12.73 -5.72 -6.68
C LYS A 56 -12.94 -4.53 -7.60
N ASP A 57 -13.01 -3.32 -7.02
CA ASP A 57 -13.15 -2.09 -7.77
C ASP A 57 -11.77 -1.48 -8.00
N GLU A 58 -11.12 -1.90 -9.09
CA GLU A 58 -9.74 -1.47 -9.37
C GLU A 58 -9.62 0.03 -9.59
N ALA A 59 -10.51 0.60 -10.39
CA ALA A 59 -10.45 2.02 -10.71
C ALA A 59 -10.63 2.89 -9.47
N GLY A 60 -11.62 2.58 -8.65
CA GLY A 60 -11.87 3.33 -7.42
C GLY A 60 -10.74 3.16 -6.42
N PHE A 61 -10.22 1.94 -6.30
CA PHE A 61 -9.11 1.65 -5.40
C PHE A 61 -7.85 2.41 -5.82
N GLU A 62 -7.50 2.36 -7.10
CA GLU A 62 -6.29 3.01 -7.61
C GLU A 62 -6.35 4.53 -7.44
N ALA A 63 -7.50 5.13 -7.72
CA ALA A 63 -7.68 6.56 -7.55
C ALA A 63 -7.52 6.99 -6.09
N LEU A 64 -8.10 6.23 -5.18
CA LEU A 64 -8.00 6.52 -3.75
C LEU A 64 -6.58 6.30 -3.24
N LEU A 65 -5.94 5.19 -3.64
CA LEU A 65 -4.58 4.87 -3.24
C LEU A 65 -3.61 5.95 -3.70
N GLU A 66 -3.75 6.46 -4.92
CA GLU A 66 -2.92 7.53 -5.45
C GLU A 66 -3.12 8.81 -4.66
N ARG A 67 -4.38 9.21 -4.44
CA ARG A 67 -4.69 10.46 -3.73
C ARG A 67 -4.19 10.43 -2.29
N GLU A 68 -4.50 9.37 -1.56
CA GLU A 68 -4.12 9.26 -0.16
C GLU A 68 -2.64 8.95 0.02
N GLY A 69 -2.09 8.16 -0.89
CA GLY A 69 -0.67 7.82 -0.87
C GLY A 69 0.24 9.00 -1.14
N ALA A 70 -0.20 9.94 -1.96
CA ALA A 70 0.57 11.15 -2.26
C ALA A 70 0.88 11.97 -1.01
N LYS A 71 0.03 11.89 0.01
CA LYS A 71 0.22 12.60 1.27
C LYS A 71 1.43 12.12 2.07
N LEU A 72 1.93 10.92 1.75
CA LEU A 72 3.08 10.36 2.47
C LEU A 72 4.41 11.00 2.04
N GLY A 73 4.46 11.64 0.89
CA GLY A 73 5.66 12.30 0.39
C GLY A 73 6.81 11.35 0.07
N LEU A 74 6.50 10.10 -0.28
CA LEU A 74 7.49 9.08 -0.60
C LEU A 74 7.39 8.67 -2.06
N GLN A 75 8.50 8.16 -2.61
CA GLN A 75 8.49 7.54 -3.94
C GLN A 75 7.99 6.11 -3.78
N ARG A 76 6.71 5.94 -4.00
CA ARG A 76 6.03 4.66 -3.84
C ARG A 76 5.88 3.98 -5.20
N LYS A 77 6.34 2.72 -5.28
CA LYS A 77 6.19 1.89 -6.48
C LYS A 77 5.00 0.98 -6.29
N VAL A 78 4.07 1.03 -7.23
CA VAL A 78 2.85 0.22 -7.19
C VAL A 78 2.97 -0.89 -8.22
N GLU A 79 2.87 -2.15 -7.76
CA GLU A 79 2.85 -3.32 -8.62
C GLU A 79 1.48 -3.97 -8.55
N ARG A 80 0.97 -4.41 -9.69
CA ARG A 80 -0.34 -5.02 -9.81
C ARG A 80 -0.19 -6.48 -10.19
N PHE A 81 -0.80 -7.37 -9.42
CA PHE A 81 -0.73 -8.81 -9.67
C PHE A 81 -2.12 -9.43 -9.66
N ILE A 82 -2.35 -10.34 -10.58
CA ILE A 82 -3.52 -11.22 -10.53
C ILE A 82 -3.02 -12.64 -10.34
N SER A 83 -3.92 -13.54 -9.93
CA SER A 83 -3.55 -14.96 -9.83
C SER A 83 -3.18 -15.49 -11.22
N ALA A 84 -2.05 -16.18 -11.32
CA ALA A 84 -1.62 -16.80 -12.56
C ALA A 84 -2.57 -17.91 -13.01
N GLU A 85 -3.37 -18.42 -12.08
CA GLU A 85 -4.36 -19.47 -12.36
C GLU A 85 -5.71 -18.91 -12.78
N THR A 86 -5.90 -17.58 -12.70
CA THR A 86 -7.16 -16.95 -13.09
C THR A 86 -7.24 -16.89 -14.60
N PRO A 87 -8.32 -17.38 -15.24
CA PRO A 87 -8.50 -17.28 -16.68
C PRO A 87 -8.51 -15.81 -17.11
N ALA A 88 -7.93 -15.53 -18.25
CA ALA A 88 -7.86 -14.17 -18.78
C ALA A 88 -9.26 -13.67 -19.20
#